data_86a91e5792ebb388389dd84fe9546434
#
_entry.id   86a91e5792ebb388389dd84fe9546434
#
_cell.length_a   1.000
_cell.length_b   1.000
_cell.length_c   1.000
_cell.angle_alpha   90.00
_cell.angle_beta   90.00
_cell.angle_gamma   90.00
#
_symmetry.space_group_name_H-M   'P 1'
#
loop_
_entity.id
_entity.type
_entity.pdbx_description
1 polymer ?
#
loop_
_entity_poly.entity_id
_entity_poly.type
_entity_poly.pdbx_seq_one_letter_code
_entity_poly.pdbx_strand_id
1 'polypeptide(L)'
;MTNKNAYAQSGVDVEAGYEVVERIKKHVARTERLGVMGALGGFGGMFDLTKLDVKEPVLVSGTDGVGTKLMLAIQYDKHDTIGQDCVAMCVNDIIAAGAEPLYFLDYIATGKNEPAKLEQVVAGVAEGCVQAGCGLIGGETAEMPGMYGEDDYDLAGFAVGIAEKSQIIDGSKVQEGDILLGLASSGIHSNGYSLVRRVFADVSGDALLPELNGRALKDVLLEPTRIYVQQVLPLVKAGLVNGIAHITGGGFIENVPRMFADNLAAEIEEDKIPVLPIFTALEKYGKIKHEEMFEIFNMGIGLVLAVSPDKVDSVCQLVDEEVYTIGRIIAKEDKSVVIK
;
A
#
# COMPACT_ATOMS: atom_id res chain seq x y z
N MET A 1 41.62 23.94 3.04
CA MET A 1 40.52 24.08 2.06
C MET A 1 40.50 22.79 1.28
N THR A 2 39.60 21.88 1.62
CA THR A 2 39.41 20.64 0.88
C THR A 2 38.90 20.99 -0.52
N ASN A 3 39.63 20.55 -1.53
CA ASN A 3 39.28 20.72 -2.93
C ASN A 3 37.96 19.91 -3.15
N LYS A 4 36.79 20.57 -3.09
CA LYS A 4 35.53 19.93 -3.44
C LYS A 4 35.67 19.48 -4.91
N ASN A 5 35.40 18.20 -5.18
CA ASN A 5 35.38 17.69 -6.55
C ASN A 5 34.28 18.37 -7.37
N ALA A 6 34.23 18.18 -8.67
CA ALA A 6 33.29 18.84 -9.56
C ALA A 6 31.82 18.49 -9.21
N TYR A 7 31.55 17.28 -8.71
CA TYR A 7 30.22 16.86 -8.23
C TYR A 7 29.78 17.66 -7.01
N ALA A 8 30.65 17.80 -6.00
CA ALA A 8 30.34 18.57 -4.79
C ALA A 8 30.13 20.07 -5.09
N GLN A 9 30.73 20.60 -6.17
CA GLN A 9 30.49 21.97 -6.64
C GLN A 9 29.11 22.12 -7.30
N SER A 10 28.55 21.05 -7.86
CA SER A 10 27.20 21.02 -8.44
C SER A 10 26.11 20.63 -7.43
N GLY A 11 26.46 20.44 -6.15
CA GLY A 11 25.50 20.13 -5.08
C GLY A 11 25.24 18.64 -4.85
N VAL A 12 26.02 17.73 -5.47
CA VAL A 12 25.89 16.28 -5.31
C VAL A 12 26.94 15.74 -4.35
N ASP A 13 26.53 15.02 -3.30
CA ASP A 13 27.40 14.40 -2.32
C ASP A 13 27.55 12.89 -2.54
N VAL A 14 28.59 12.51 -3.26
CA VAL A 14 28.88 11.10 -3.59
C VAL A 14 29.20 10.26 -2.34
N GLU A 15 29.90 10.85 -1.37
CA GLU A 15 30.26 10.13 -0.13
C GLU A 15 29.01 9.84 0.72
N ALA A 16 28.06 10.77 0.79
CA ALA A 16 26.76 10.54 1.41
C ALA A 16 26.00 9.40 0.71
N GLY A 17 26.07 9.30 -0.62
CA GLY A 17 25.50 8.19 -1.37
C GLY A 17 26.10 6.83 -0.96
N TYR A 18 27.41 6.73 -0.85
CA TYR A 18 28.06 5.49 -0.37
C TYR A 18 27.67 5.17 1.07
N GLU A 19 27.53 6.16 1.93
CA GLU A 19 27.10 5.99 3.31
C GLU A 19 25.66 5.43 3.37
N VAL A 20 24.72 5.94 2.56
CA VAL A 20 23.36 5.40 2.46
C VAL A 20 23.41 3.91 2.14
N VAL A 21 24.12 3.52 1.07
CA VAL A 21 24.23 2.12 0.66
C VAL A 21 24.77 1.23 1.79
N GLU A 22 25.77 1.69 2.54
CA GLU A 22 26.29 0.92 3.66
C GLU A 22 25.28 0.76 4.80
N ARG A 23 24.57 1.84 5.15
CA ARG A 23 23.58 1.85 6.23
C ARG A 23 22.37 0.95 5.94
N ILE A 24 21.91 0.87 4.68
CA ILE A 24 20.70 0.11 4.32
C ILE A 24 20.93 -1.39 4.22
N LYS A 25 22.16 -1.91 4.08
CA LYS A 25 22.48 -3.35 3.93
C LYS A 25 21.81 -4.23 4.97
N LYS A 26 21.83 -3.82 6.24
CA LYS A 26 21.22 -4.56 7.35
C LYS A 26 19.70 -4.68 7.23
N HIS A 27 19.04 -3.66 6.66
CA HIS A 27 17.59 -3.66 6.44
C HIS A 27 17.22 -4.56 5.27
N VAL A 28 17.95 -4.42 4.15
CA VAL A 28 17.74 -5.25 2.95
C VAL A 28 17.96 -6.74 3.23
N ALA A 29 18.98 -7.10 4.00
CA ALA A 29 19.25 -8.49 4.38
C ALA A 29 18.06 -9.18 5.09
N ARG A 30 17.17 -8.42 5.75
CA ARG A 30 15.95 -8.96 6.38
C ARG A 30 14.92 -9.46 5.37
N THR A 31 15.01 -9.00 4.12
CA THR A 31 14.05 -9.31 3.06
C THR A 31 14.48 -10.50 2.20
N GLU A 32 15.58 -11.19 2.55
CA GLU A 32 16.03 -12.37 1.83
C GLU A 32 14.94 -13.44 1.78
N ARG A 33 14.73 -13.97 0.59
CA ARG A 33 13.80 -15.08 0.36
C ARG A 33 14.32 -16.01 -0.73
N LEU A 34 13.69 -17.19 -0.82
CA LEU A 34 13.99 -18.16 -1.86
C LEU A 34 13.76 -17.53 -3.25
N GLY A 35 14.76 -17.65 -4.11
CA GLY A 35 14.78 -17.10 -5.47
C GLY A 35 15.58 -15.81 -5.61
N VAL A 36 15.81 -15.05 -4.57
CA VAL A 36 16.67 -13.85 -4.62
C VAL A 36 18.11 -14.29 -4.91
N MET A 37 18.76 -13.63 -5.89
CA MET A 37 20.12 -13.91 -6.31
C MET A 37 20.99 -12.65 -6.25
N GLY A 38 22.22 -12.82 -5.81
CA GLY A 38 23.21 -11.74 -5.75
C GLY A 38 23.10 -10.89 -4.48
N ALA A 39 23.88 -9.80 -4.45
CA ALA A 39 23.92 -8.83 -3.37
C ALA A 39 23.61 -7.43 -3.92
N LEU A 40 23.26 -6.50 -3.04
CA LEU A 40 23.13 -5.08 -3.38
C LEU A 40 24.40 -4.54 -4.03
N GLY A 41 24.24 -3.63 -5.01
CA GLY A 41 25.35 -2.93 -5.68
C GLY A 41 25.71 -3.48 -7.07
N GLY A 42 24.96 -4.46 -7.60
CA GLY A 42 25.01 -4.85 -9.02
C GLY A 42 24.22 -3.87 -9.90
N PHE A 43 24.31 -4.03 -11.22
CA PHE A 43 23.53 -3.25 -12.18
C PHE A 43 22.03 -3.53 -12.15
N GLY A 44 21.61 -4.64 -11.54
CA GLY A 44 20.21 -5.01 -11.43
C GLY A 44 19.99 -6.12 -10.43
N GLY A 45 18.78 -6.19 -9.88
CA GLY A 45 18.33 -7.29 -9.05
C GLY A 45 18.00 -8.52 -9.87
N MET A 46 18.33 -9.71 -9.38
CA MET A 46 18.05 -10.98 -10.04
C MET A 46 17.17 -11.87 -9.17
N PHE A 47 16.23 -12.57 -9.81
CA PHE A 47 15.36 -13.52 -9.15
C PHE A 47 15.25 -14.83 -9.94
N ASP A 48 15.53 -15.95 -9.32
CA ASP A 48 15.49 -17.29 -9.94
C ASP A 48 14.09 -17.90 -9.83
N LEU A 49 13.30 -17.84 -10.89
CA LEU A 49 11.95 -18.39 -10.95
C LEU A 49 11.93 -19.93 -10.89
N THR A 50 13.05 -20.62 -11.16
CA THR A 50 13.12 -22.10 -11.11
C THR A 50 13.03 -22.64 -9.69
N LYS A 51 13.12 -21.78 -8.68
CA LYS A 51 12.94 -22.11 -7.26
C LYS A 51 11.49 -22.18 -6.82
N LEU A 52 10.56 -21.75 -7.69
CA LEU A 52 9.14 -21.66 -7.36
C LEU A 52 8.40 -22.87 -7.96
N ASP A 53 7.39 -23.36 -7.23
CA ASP A 53 6.49 -24.43 -7.71
C ASP A 53 5.27 -23.84 -8.42
N VAL A 54 5.51 -23.30 -9.63
CA VAL A 54 4.47 -22.74 -10.51
C VAL A 54 4.62 -23.36 -11.88
N LYS A 55 3.55 -23.94 -12.43
CA LYS A 55 3.58 -24.71 -13.70
C LYS A 55 3.37 -23.83 -14.91
N GLU A 56 2.38 -22.95 -14.85
CA GLU A 56 2.06 -21.98 -15.89
C GLU A 56 2.20 -20.56 -15.33
N PRO A 57 3.45 -20.06 -15.17
CA PRO A 57 3.71 -18.81 -14.50
C PRO A 57 3.24 -17.60 -15.32
N VAL A 58 2.52 -16.69 -14.64
CA VAL A 58 2.19 -15.36 -15.14
C VAL A 58 2.78 -14.34 -14.19
N LEU A 59 3.57 -13.39 -14.74
CA LEU A 59 4.09 -12.28 -13.96
C LEU A 59 3.07 -11.16 -13.89
N VAL A 60 2.91 -10.61 -12.69
CA VAL A 60 2.07 -9.45 -12.40
C VAL A 60 2.97 -8.35 -11.85
N SER A 61 2.90 -7.16 -12.41
CA SER A 61 3.72 -6.02 -12.00
C SER A 61 2.84 -4.87 -11.53
N GLY A 62 3.26 -4.20 -10.47
CA GLY A 62 2.63 -2.99 -9.94
C GLY A 62 3.69 -1.92 -9.67
N THR A 63 3.36 -0.68 -9.96
CA THR A 63 4.17 0.49 -9.60
C THR A 63 3.28 1.56 -9.04
N ASP A 64 3.72 2.17 -7.94
CA ASP A 64 2.99 3.26 -7.30
C ASP A 64 3.96 4.13 -6.47
N GLY A 65 3.52 5.33 -6.14
CA GLY A 65 4.19 6.22 -5.20
C GLY A 65 3.43 6.35 -3.90
N VAL A 66 4.03 7.02 -2.92
CA VAL A 66 3.36 7.31 -1.65
C VAL A 66 2.37 8.47 -1.79
N GLY A 67 2.67 9.42 -2.67
CA GLY A 67 1.87 10.62 -2.84
C GLY A 67 2.08 11.64 -1.70
N THR A 68 1.10 12.53 -1.51
CA THR A 68 1.27 13.71 -0.65
C THR A 68 1.29 13.42 0.87
N LYS A 69 1.16 12.16 1.29
CA LYS A 69 1.47 11.73 2.67
C LYS A 69 2.92 12.01 3.03
N LEU A 70 3.84 11.95 2.05
CA LEU A 70 5.25 12.34 2.19
C LEU A 70 5.43 13.71 2.84
N MET A 71 4.58 14.68 2.49
CA MET A 71 4.65 16.03 3.06
C MET A 71 4.44 16.04 4.59
N LEU A 72 3.65 15.11 5.13
CA LEU A 72 3.46 14.96 6.57
C LEU A 72 4.66 14.26 7.22
N ALA A 73 5.26 13.28 6.55
CA ALA A 73 6.49 12.66 7.01
C ALA A 73 7.65 13.68 7.13
N ILE A 74 7.78 14.56 6.14
CA ILE A 74 8.74 15.66 6.13
C ILE A 74 8.41 16.68 7.24
N GLN A 75 7.15 17.11 7.34
CA GLN A 75 6.69 18.10 8.31
C GLN A 75 6.92 17.65 9.76
N TYR A 76 6.73 16.36 10.05
CA TYR A 76 6.83 15.81 11.41
C TYR A 76 8.17 15.08 11.66
N ASP A 77 9.11 15.14 10.72
CA ASP A 77 10.41 14.46 10.77
C ASP A 77 10.30 12.99 11.16
N LYS A 78 9.33 12.28 10.52
CA LYS A 78 9.05 10.87 10.75
C LYS A 78 9.07 10.10 9.42
N HIS A 79 10.15 9.40 9.16
CA HIS A 79 10.44 8.78 7.86
C HIS A 79 10.42 7.26 7.87
N ASP A 80 10.39 6.63 9.04
CA ASP A 80 10.54 5.19 9.25
C ASP A 80 9.32 4.36 8.84
N THR A 81 8.14 4.98 8.67
CA THR A 81 6.91 4.27 8.28
C THR A 81 6.53 4.46 6.82
N ILE A 82 6.99 5.54 6.19
CA ILE A 82 6.53 5.93 4.85
C ILE A 82 6.92 4.94 3.74
N GLY A 83 8.02 4.19 3.95
CA GLY A 83 8.44 3.12 3.05
C GLY A 83 7.46 1.95 3.02
N GLN A 84 6.78 1.66 4.15
CA GLN A 84 5.74 0.64 4.21
C GLN A 84 4.54 1.03 3.34
N ASP A 85 4.18 2.31 3.30
CA ASP A 85 3.12 2.81 2.42
C ASP A 85 3.45 2.55 0.95
N CYS A 86 4.69 2.83 0.53
CA CYS A 86 5.15 2.60 -0.84
C CYS A 86 5.03 1.12 -1.23
N VAL A 87 5.50 0.22 -0.38
CA VAL A 87 5.42 -1.23 -0.63
C VAL A 87 3.97 -1.68 -0.66
N ALA A 88 3.16 -1.26 0.31
CA ALA A 88 1.76 -1.66 0.43
C ALA A 88 0.94 -1.31 -0.82
N MET A 89 1.11 -0.10 -1.36
CA MET A 89 0.40 0.33 -2.55
C MET A 89 0.69 -0.57 -3.75
N CYS A 90 1.94 -1.02 -3.92
CA CYS A 90 2.32 -1.92 -5.00
C CYS A 90 1.88 -3.37 -4.77
N VAL A 91 2.16 -3.93 -3.58
CA VAL A 91 1.95 -5.37 -3.33
C VAL A 91 0.49 -5.74 -3.08
N ASN A 92 -0.32 -4.80 -2.57
CA ASN A 92 -1.76 -5.03 -2.41
C ASN A 92 -2.48 -5.09 -3.77
N ASP A 93 -2.00 -4.36 -4.78
CA ASP A 93 -2.51 -4.47 -6.15
C ASP A 93 -2.08 -5.80 -6.79
N ILE A 94 -0.88 -6.28 -6.51
CA ILE A 94 -0.41 -7.58 -6.97
C ILE A 94 -1.25 -8.71 -6.38
N ILE A 95 -1.51 -8.70 -5.07
CA ILE A 95 -2.35 -9.72 -4.44
C ILE A 95 -3.81 -9.62 -4.89
N ALA A 96 -4.31 -8.43 -5.25
CA ALA A 96 -5.64 -8.25 -5.80
C ALA A 96 -5.82 -8.98 -7.14
N ALA A 97 -4.75 -9.18 -7.91
CA ALA A 97 -4.73 -10.02 -9.10
C ALA A 97 -4.49 -11.52 -8.79
N GLY A 98 -4.40 -11.91 -7.52
CA GLY A 98 -4.14 -13.30 -7.09
C GLY A 98 -2.67 -13.71 -7.17
N ALA A 99 -1.74 -12.77 -7.32
CA ALA A 99 -0.31 -13.05 -7.46
C ALA A 99 0.45 -12.93 -6.12
N GLU A 100 1.46 -13.77 -5.95
CA GLU A 100 2.40 -13.70 -4.84
C GLU A 100 3.52 -12.69 -5.18
N PRO A 101 3.72 -11.60 -4.42
CA PRO A 101 4.84 -10.69 -4.61
C PRO A 101 6.18 -11.42 -4.46
N LEU A 102 7.07 -11.25 -5.42
CA LEU A 102 8.39 -11.87 -5.45
C LEU A 102 9.49 -10.93 -4.96
N TYR A 103 9.52 -9.74 -5.57
CA TYR A 103 10.53 -8.74 -5.26
C TYR A 103 10.02 -7.33 -5.48
N PHE A 104 10.74 -6.41 -4.88
CA PHE A 104 10.48 -4.98 -4.87
C PHE A 104 11.74 -4.21 -5.27
N LEU A 105 11.55 -3.10 -5.96
CA LEU A 105 12.54 -2.08 -6.26
C LEU A 105 11.99 -0.73 -5.84
N ASP A 106 12.80 0.11 -5.19
CA ASP A 106 12.43 1.47 -4.84
C ASP A 106 13.15 2.51 -5.69
N TYR A 107 12.54 3.67 -5.85
CA TYR A 107 13.15 4.87 -6.41
C TYR A 107 12.95 6.03 -5.44
N ILE A 108 14.05 6.57 -4.93
CA ILE A 108 14.06 7.73 -4.05
C ILE A 108 14.72 8.90 -4.79
N ALA A 109 13.96 9.97 -5.00
CA ALA A 109 14.47 11.24 -5.52
C ALA A 109 14.52 12.25 -4.36
N THR A 110 15.66 12.91 -4.13
CA THR A 110 15.82 13.84 -3.02
C THR A 110 16.55 15.12 -3.45
N GLY A 111 16.23 16.23 -2.82
CA GLY A 111 16.97 17.48 -3.04
C GLY A 111 18.37 17.46 -2.43
N LYS A 112 18.53 16.76 -1.30
CA LYS A 112 19.80 16.57 -0.62
C LYS A 112 19.87 15.16 -0.02
N ASN A 113 21.03 14.53 -0.21
CA ASN A 113 21.27 13.21 0.31
C ASN A 113 21.62 13.27 1.81
N GLU A 114 20.66 12.94 2.66
CA GLU A 114 20.83 12.84 4.11
C GLU A 114 20.81 11.37 4.56
N PRO A 115 21.98 10.73 4.79
CA PRO A 115 22.07 9.30 5.00
C PRO A 115 21.19 8.74 6.12
N ALA A 116 21.06 9.48 7.24
CA ALA A 116 20.24 9.05 8.37
C ALA A 116 18.73 9.10 8.07
N LYS A 117 18.27 10.08 7.28
CA LYS A 117 16.87 10.20 6.83
C LYS A 117 16.55 9.11 5.82
N LEU A 118 17.40 8.93 4.81
CA LEU A 118 17.20 7.94 3.75
C LEU A 118 17.31 6.50 4.29
N GLU A 119 18.17 6.24 5.27
CA GLU A 119 18.18 4.96 5.99
C GLU A 119 16.82 4.65 6.61
N GLN A 120 16.13 5.61 7.23
CA GLN A 120 14.80 5.41 7.80
C GLN A 120 13.77 5.08 6.71
N VAL A 121 13.79 5.81 5.59
CA VAL A 121 12.89 5.53 4.45
C VAL A 121 13.06 4.10 3.96
N VAL A 122 14.31 3.68 3.69
CA VAL A 122 14.60 2.31 3.21
C VAL A 122 14.33 1.27 4.29
N ALA A 123 14.50 1.59 5.57
CA ALA A 123 14.09 0.69 6.66
C ALA A 123 12.58 0.42 6.62
N GLY A 124 11.77 1.44 6.34
CA GLY A 124 10.33 1.29 6.13
C GLY A 124 10.00 0.46 4.89
N VAL A 125 10.72 0.65 3.77
CA VAL A 125 10.57 -0.18 2.56
C VAL A 125 10.90 -1.65 2.88
N ALA A 126 12.02 -1.90 3.55
CA ALA A 126 12.41 -3.25 3.94
C ALA A 126 11.39 -3.90 4.89
N GLU A 127 10.84 -3.15 5.83
CA GLU A 127 9.77 -3.65 6.72
C GLU A 127 8.52 -4.04 5.92
N GLY A 128 8.09 -3.20 4.98
CA GLY A 128 6.98 -3.52 4.08
C GLY A 128 7.25 -4.78 3.25
N CYS A 129 8.47 -4.95 2.75
CA CYS A 129 8.88 -6.16 2.02
C CYS A 129 8.84 -7.41 2.89
N VAL A 130 9.28 -7.31 4.16
CA VAL A 130 9.18 -8.42 5.13
C VAL A 130 7.71 -8.81 5.36
N GLN A 131 6.83 -7.83 5.57
CA GLN A 131 5.40 -8.08 5.76
C GLN A 131 4.75 -8.68 4.49
N ALA A 132 5.17 -8.26 3.31
CA ALA A 132 4.69 -8.82 2.04
C ALA A 132 5.31 -10.19 1.71
N GLY A 133 6.42 -10.58 2.36
CA GLY A 133 7.19 -11.77 2.03
C GLY A 133 7.92 -11.67 0.70
N CYS A 134 8.29 -10.47 0.25
CA CYS A 134 9.03 -10.22 -0.99
C CYS A 134 10.45 -9.70 -0.71
N GLY A 135 11.37 -9.89 -1.66
CA GLY A 135 12.75 -9.44 -1.54
C GLY A 135 12.93 -8.00 -2.02
N LEU A 136 13.56 -7.13 -1.23
CA LEU A 136 14.09 -5.85 -1.73
C LEU A 136 15.42 -6.14 -2.43
N ILE A 137 15.42 -6.20 -3.76
CA ILE A 137 16.57 -6.69 -4.54
C ILE A 137 17.36 -5.61 -5.26
N GLY A 138 16.95 -4.37 -5.15
CA GLY A 138 17.60 -3.21 -5.74
C GLY A 138 16.76 -1.96 -5.56
N GLY A 139 17.26 -0.88 -6.08
CA GLY A 139 16.61 0.44 -6.05
C GLY A 139 17.57 1.50 -6.54
N GLU A 140 17.12 2.77 -6.51
CA GLU A 140 17.90 3.93 -6.90
C GLU A 140 17.66 5.07 -5.91
N THR A 141 18.72 5.76 -5.52
CA THR A 141 18.64 7.02 -4.79
C THR A 141 19.29 8.11 -5.62
N ALA A 142 18.50 9.06 -6.11
CA ALA A 142 18.93 10.14 -6.96
C ALA A 142 18.93 11.48 -6.19
N GLU A 143 20.10 12.07 -6.00
CA GLU A 143 20.22 13.44 -5.48
C GLU A 143 20.05 14.42 -6.64
N MET A 144 18.99 15.24 -6.57
CA MET A 144 18.60 16.17 -7.63
C MET A 144 18.43 17.60 -7.10
N PRO A 145 19.55 18.28 -6.77
CA PRO A 145 19.54 19.64 -6.25
C PRO A 145 18.91 20.61 -7.26
N GLY A 146 17.99 21.46 -6.79
CA GLY A 146 17.28 22.42 -7.60
C GLY A 146 16.01 21.88 -8.28
N MET A 147 15.83 20.56 -8.35
CA MET A 147 14.56 19.91 -8.76
C MET A 147 13.67 19.68 -7.54
N TYR A 148 14.25 19.25 -6.43
CA TYR A 148 13.62 19.14 -5.12
C TYR A 148 14.19 20.17 -4.16
N GLY A 149 13.40 20.61 -3.17
CA GLY A 149 13.90 21.37 -2.02
C GLY A 149 14.90 20.53 -1.20
N GLU A 150 15.74 21.18 -0.39
CA GLU A 150 16.79 20.46 0.37
C GLU A 150 16.21 19.36 1.28
N ASP A 151 15.04 19.59 1.88
CA ASP A 151 14.39 18.65 2.78
C ASP A 151 13.41 17.71 2.08
N ASP A 152 13.10 17.97 0.80
CA ASP A 152 12.09 17.24 0.06
C ASP A 152 12.65 15.96 -0.55
N TYR A 153 11.80 14.95 -0.60
CA TYR A 153 12.04 13.72 -1.36
C TYR A 153 10.74 13.14 -1.91
N ASP A 154 10.88 12.33 -2.94
CA ASP A 154 9.80 11.49 -3.47
C ASP A 154 10.20 10.02 -3.37
N LEU A 155 9.21 9.16 -3.19
CA LEU A 155 9.38 7.72 -3.06
C LEU A 155 8.36 7.00 -3.91
N ALA A 156 8.85 6.18 -4.82
CA ALA A 156 8.05 5.29 -5.64
C ALA A 156 8.61 3.87 -5.58
N GLY A 157 7.76 2.90 -5.88
CA GLY A 157 8.09 1.49 -5.88
C GLY A 157 7.66 0.78 -7.14
N PHE A 158 8.31 -0.33 -7.40
CA PHE A 158 7.97 -1.28 -8.44
C PHE A 158 8.06 -2.69 -7.86
N ALA A 159 6.96 -3.42 -7.91
CA ALA A 159 6.89 -4.80 -7.45
C ALA A 159 6.58 -5.75 -8.61
N VAL A 160 7.13 -6.95 -8.53
CA VAL A 160 6.79 -8.05 -9.43
C VAL A 160 6.33 -9.23 -8.61
N GLY A 161 5.19 -9.78 -8.97
CA GLY A 161 4.62 -10.99 -8.41
C GLY A 161 4.45 -12.06 -9.47
N ILE A 162 4.09 -13.26 -9.02
CA ILE A 162 3.82 -14.43 -9.86
C ILE A 162 2.49 -15.06 -9.47
N ALA A 163 1.75 -15.50 -10.45
CA ALA A 163 0.54 -16.31 -10.25
C ALA A 163 0.63 -17.59 -11.10
N GLU A 164 0.04 -18.68 -10.58
CA GLU A 164 -0.36 -19.78 -11.44
C GLU A 164 -1.51 -19.31 -12.34
N LYS A 165 -1.41 -19.50 -13.65
CA LYS A 165 -2.37 -18.98 -14.63
C LYS A 165 -3.83 -19.30 -14.30
N SER A 166 -4.10 -20.48 -13.76
CA SER A 166 -5.43 -20.92 -13.36
C SER A 166 -5.94 -20.26 -12.07
N GLN A 167 -5.07 -19.56 -11.31
CA GLN A 167 -5.38 -18.91 -10.04
C GLN A 167 -5.48 -17.38 -10.15
N ILE A 168 -5.30 -16.83 -11.36
CA ILE A 168 -5.45 -15.39 -11.59
C ILE A 168 -6.86 -14.95 -11.18
N ILE A 169 -6.92 -13.86 -10.42
CA ILE A 169 -8.15 -13.17 -10.03
C ILE A 169 -8.37 -12.02 -11.03
N ASP A 170 -9.34 -12.20 -11.92
CA ASP A 170 -9.68 -11.21 -12.97
C ASP A 170 -11.16 -10.80 -12.94
N GLY A 171 -11.86 -11.19 -11.88
CA GLY A 171 -13.29 -10.89 -11.69
C GLY A 171 -14.25 -11.79 -12.46
N SER A 172 -13.76 -12.65 -13.35
CA SER A 172 -14.61 -13.53 -14.18
C SER A 172 -15.38 -14.59 -13.39
N LYS A 173 -14.93 -14.89 -12.17
CA LYS A 173 -15.57 -15.88 -11.27
C LYS A 173 -16.61 -15.24 -10.33
N VAL A 174 -16.66 -13.91 -10.26
CA VAL A 174 -17.62 -13.21 -9.40
C VAL A 174 -19.02 -13.33 -10.00
N GLN A 175 -19.99 -13.64 -9.15
CA GLN A 175 -21.37 -13.84 -9.57
C GLN A 175 -22.36 -13.24 -8.59
N GLU A 176 -23.60 -13.04 -9.04
CA GLU A 176 -24.70 -12.61 -8.19
C GLU A 176 -24.88 -13.57 -7.01
N GLY A 177 -24.99 -13.00 -5.80
CA GLY A 177 -25.11 -13.75 -4.56
C GLY A 177 -23.77 -13.95 -3.82
N ASP A 178 -22.61 -13.66 -4.44
CA ASP A 178 -21.35 -13.65 -3.72
C ASP A 178 -21.38 -12.64 -2.57
N ILE A 179 -20.82 -13.05 -1.42
CA ILE A 179 -20.74 -12.23 -0.21
C ILE A 179 -19.52 -11.32 -0.29
N LEU A 180 -19.70 -10.07 0.08
CA LEU A 180 -18.60 -9.11 0.20
C LEU A 180 -18.04 -9.13 1.61
N LEU A 181 -16.79 -9.55 1.73
CA LEU A 181 -16.04 -9.57 2.98
C LEU A 181 -15.00 -8.45 2.97
N GLY A 182 -15.04 -7.60 4.00
CA GLY A 182 -14.08 -6.53 4.18
C GLY A 182 -12.96 -6.91 5.14
N LEU A 183 -11.72 -6.58 4.80
CA LEU A 183 -10.57 -6.62 5.68
C LEU A 183 -10.25 -5.20 6.17
N ALA A 184 -10.09 -5.04 7.48
CA ALA A 184 -9.90 -3.74 8.10
C ALA A 184 -8.68 -2.99 7.56
N SER A 185 -8.79 -1.68 7.38
CA SER A 185 -7.65 -0.79 7.18
C SER A 185 -6.98 -0.42 8.50
N SER A 186 -5.72 0.00 8.44
CA SER A 186 -4.98 0.54 9.60
C SER A 186 -5.29 2.02 9.85
N GLY A 187 -5.87 2.71 8.88
CA GLY A 187 -6.12 4.14 8.89
C GLY A 187 -6.53 4.64 7.50
N ILE A 188 -6.11 5.85 7.18
CA ILE A 188 -6.37 6.47 5.87
C ILE A 188 -5.64 5.73 4.74
N HIS A 189 -4.57 5.02 5.06
CA HIS A 189 -3.60 4.42 4.13
C HIS A 189 -2.76 5.51 3.43
N SER A 190 -2.70 5.53 2.09
CA SER A 190 -1.89 6.49 1.33
C SER A 190 -2.70 7.33 0.33
N ASN A 191 -4.03 7.30 0.42
CA ASN A 191 -4.89 7.99 -0.53
C ASN A 191 -5.67 9.14 0.11
N GLY A 192 -6.01 10.16 -0.69
CA GLY A 192 -6.78 11.32 -0.21
C GLY A 192 -5.95 12.34 0.59
N TYR A 193 -4.64 12.22 0.69
CA TYR A 193 -3.80 13.05 1.57
C TYR A 193 -3.73 14.53 1.18
N SER A 194 -3.97 14.91 -0.07
CA SER A 194 -4.11 16.32 -0.44
C SER A 194 -5.30 16.97 0.27
N LEU A 195 -6.42 16.25 0.41
CA LEU A 195 -7.58 16.67 1.17
C LEU A 195 -7.31 16.63 2.67
N VAL A 196 -6.74 15.54 3.19
CA VAL A 196 -6.39 15.38 4.61
C VAL A 196 -5.52 16.54 5.10
N ARG A 197 -4.46 16.87 4.37
CA ARG A 197 -3.56 18.00 4.69
C ARG A 197 -4.28 19.34 4.68
N ARG A 198 -5.22 19.54 3.74
CA ARG A 198 -6.05 20.76 3.71
C ARG A 198 -6.99 20.84 4.91
N VAL A 199 -7.62 19.73 5.30
CA VAL A 199 -8.56 19.69 6.43
C VAL A 199 -7.88 20.02 7.75
N PHE A 200 -6.67 19.52 7.96
CA PHE A 200 -5.93 19.70 9.21
C PHE A 200 -4.80 20.75 9.13
N ALA A 201 -4.81 21.62 8.10
CA ALA A 201 -3.73 22.60 7.89
C ALA A 201 -3.46 23.50 9.11
N ASP A 202 -4.51 23.89 9.83
CA ASP A 202 -4.44 24.76 11.01
C ASP A 202 -4.48 23.98 12.34
N VAL A 203 -4.41 22.64 12.30
CA VAL A 203 -4.45 21.79 13.50
C VAL A 203 -3.04 21.29 13.81
N SER A 204 -2.60 21.47 15.06
CA SER A 204 -1.31 20.94 15.49
C SER A 204 -1.25 19.42 15.36
N GLY A 205 -0.12 18.88 14.88
CA GLY A 205 0.11 17.44 14.82
C GLY A 205 0.06 16.74 16.19
N ASP A 206 0.37 17.47 17.27
CA ASP A 206 0.28 16.96 18.65
C ASP A 206 -1.13 17.10 19.27
N ALA A 207 -2.10 17.60 18.49
CA ALA A 207 -3.47 17.74 18.98
C ALA A 207 -4.10 16.37 19.28
N LEU A 208 -4.74 16.27 20.43
CA LEU A 208 -5.55 15.13 20.85
C LEU A 208 -7.02 15.44 20.53
N LEU A 209 -7.43 15.18 19.30
CA LEU A 209 -8.83 15.42 18.91
C LEU A 209 -9.75 14.45 19.66
N PRO A 210 -10.95 14.90 20.05
CA PRO A 210 -11.88 14.06 20.82
C PRO A 210 -12.21 12.72 20.14
N GLU A 211 -12.24 12.72 18.81
CA GLU A 211 -12.55 11.54 17.99
C GLU A 211 -11.41 10.51 17.99
N LEU A 212 -10.15 10.90 18.25
CA LEU A 212 -8.97 10.04 18.04
C LEU A 212 -8.58 9.19 19.28
N ASN A 213 -9.46 9.06 20.26
CA ASN A 213 -9.27 8.20 21.43
C ASN A 213 -7.94 8.43 22.17
N GLY A 214 -7.50 9.70 22.27
CA GLY A 214 -6.26 10.09 22.96
C GLY A 214 -4.97 9.88 22.16
N ARG A 215 -5.04 9.51 20.89
CA ARG A 215 -3.88 9.48 19.99
C ARG A 215 -3.62 10.88 19.42
N ALA A 216 -2.34 11.24 19.27
CA ALA A 216 -1.96 12.49 18.59
C ALA A 216 -2.30 12.42 17.11
N LEU A 217 -2.76 13.56 16.55
CA LEU A 217 -3.17 13.63 15.15
C LEU A 217 -2.06 13.15 14.20
N LYS A 218 -0.81 13.59 14.41
CA LYS A 218 0.33 13.19 13.58
C LYS A 218 0.55 11.67 13.55
N ASP A 219 0.35 10.97 14.67
CA ASP A 219 0.54 9.53 14.75
C ASP A 219 -0.54 8.78 13.99
N VAL A 220 -1.78 9.29 14.01
CA VAL A 220 -2.89 8.73 13.23
C VAL A 220 -2.72 9.00 11.74
N LEU A 221 -2.25 10.20 11.37
CA LEU A 221 -2.03 10.57 9.97
C LEU A 221 -0.83 9.85 9.33
N LEU A 222 0.15 9.41 10.12
CA LEU A 222 1.33 8.67 9.66
C LEU A 222 1.22 7.15 9.90
N GLU A 223 0.05 6.65 10.33
CA GLU A 223 -0.20 5.21 10.41
C GLU A 223 0.08 4.58 9.03
N PRO A 224 0.97 3.57 8.93
CA PRO A 224 1.31 2.98 7.64
C PRO A 224 0.14 2.20 7.03
N THR A 225 0.10 2.15 5.72
CA THR A 225 -0.83 1.35 4.95
C THR A 225 -0.65 -0.13 5.27
N ARG A 226 -1.74 -0.81 5.51
CA ARG A 226 -1.74 -2.24 5.80
C ARG A 226 -1.39 -3.07 4.57
N ILE A 227 -0.58 -4.10 4.76
CA ILE A 227 -0.21 -5.08 3.75
C ILE A 227 -1.02 -6.36 3.97
N TYR A 228 -1.79 -6.77 2.97
CA TYR A 228 -2.76 -7.88 3.06
C TYR A 228 -2.23 -9.21 2.52
N VAL A 229 -1.01 -9.22 1.97
CA VAL A 229 -0.46 -10.36 1.22
C VAL A 229 -0.50 -11.67 2.02
N GLN A 230 0.00 -11.65 3.26
CA GLN A 230 0.10 -12.88 4.07
C GLN A 230 -1.27 -13.46 4.47
N GLN A 231 -2.30 -12.61 4.56
CA GLN A 231 -3.67 -13.01 4.90
C GLN A 231 -4.44 -13.54 3.68
N VAL A 232 -4.21 -12.95 2.51
CA VAL A 232 -5.01 -13.20 1.30
C VAL A 232 -4.40 -14.28 0.42
N LEU A 233 -3.08 -14.38 0.35
CA LEU A 233 -2.41 -15.38 -0.49
C LEU A 233 -2.82 -16.84 -0.18
N PRO A 234 -2.98 -17.26 1.09
CA PRO A 234 -3.53 -18.59 1.41
C PRO A 234 -4.95 -18.82 0.86
N LEU A 235 -5.80 -17.78 0.89
CA LEU A 235 -7.17 -17.84 0.38
C LEU A 235 -7.19 -18.03 -1.14
N VAL A 236 -6.30 -17.31 -1.85
CA VAL A 236 -6.13 -17.43 -3.30
C VAL A 236 -5.66 -18.85 -3.65
N LYS A 237 -4.62 -19.35 -2.98
CA LYS A 237 -4.06 -20.69 -3.18
C LYS A 237 -5.09 -21.80 -2.90
N ALA A 238 -6.01 -21.58 -1.96
CA ALA A 238 -7.09 -22.50 -1.65
C ALA A 238 -8.32 -22.36 -2.58
N GLY A 239 -8.32 -21.37 -3.49
CA GLY A 239 -9.45 -21.14 -4.41
C GLY A 239 -10.73 -20.68 -3.69
N LEU A 240 -10.60 -19.94 -2.60
CA LEU A 240 -11.72 -19.49 -1.77
C LEU A 240 -12.29 -18.14 -2.19
N VAL A 241 -11.58 -17.39 -3.01
CA VAL A 241 -11.93 -16.00 -3.39
C VAL A 241 -12.21 -15.92 -4.88
N ASN A 242 -13.29 -15.25 -5.26
CA ASN A 242 -13.71 -15.04 -6.65
C ASN A 242 -13.26 -13.69 -7.21
N GLY A 243 -13.15 -12.67 -6.36
CA GLY A 243 -12.73 -11.31 -6.70
C GLY A 243 -12.08 -10.61 -5.52
N ILE A 244 -11.18 -9.68 -5.79
CA ILE A 244 -10.48 -8.88 -4.78
C ILE A 244 -10.45 -7.43 -5.26
N ALA A 245 -10.76 -6.47 -4.37
CA ALA A 245 -10.60 -5.05 -4.61
C ALA A 245 -9.75 -4.39 -3.52
N HIS A 246 -8.65 -3.76 -3.90
CA HIS A 246 -7.86 -2.90 -3.02
C HIS A 246 -8.49 -1.50 -3.00
N ILE A 247 -8.89 -1.01 -1.83
CA ILE A 247 -9.56 0.28 -1.69
C ILE A 247 -8.54 1.40 -1.59
N THR A 248 -8.33 2.09 -2.69
CA THR A 248 -7.36 3.17 -2.87
C THR A 248 -8.07 4.50 -3.20
N GLY A 249 -7.43 5.38 -3.97
CA GLY A 249 -8.05 6.62 -4.47
C GLY A 249 -9.33 6.32 -5.25
N GLY A 250 -10.38 7.11 -5.02
CA GLY A 250 -11.72 6.84 -5.55
C GLY A 250 -12.59 5.98 -4.62
N GLY A 251 -12.06 5.58 -3.45
CA GLY A 251 -12.81 4.88 -2.40
C GLY A 251 -13.51 3.60 -2.86
N PHE A 252 -14.66 3.32 -2.29
CA PHE A 252 -15.46 2.15 -2.67
C PHE A 252 -16.02 2.26 -4.10
N ILE A 253 -16.39 3.48 -4.49
CA ILE A 253 -17.14 3.72 -5.73
C ILE A 253 -16.33 3.36 -6.97
N GLU A 254 -15.03 3.66 -6.99
CA GLU A 254 -14.17 3.38 -8.14
C GLU A 254 -13.44 2.04 -8.06
N ASN A 255 -13.15 1.54 -6.84
CA ASN A 255 -12.32 0.35 -6.70
C ASN A 255 -13.12 -0.96 -6.65
N VAL A 256 -14.25 -1.01 -5.95
CA VAL A 256 -15.05 -2.23 -5.83
C VAL A 256 -15.53 -2.76 -7.19
N PRO A 257 -15.98 -1.92 -8.15
CA PRO A 257 -16.39 -2.41 -9.46
C PRO A 257 -15.29 -3.06 -10.30
N ARG A 258 -14.02 -2.84 -9.99
CA ARG A 258 -12.88 -3.41 -10.73
C ARG A 258 -12.76 -4.93 -10.58
N MET A 259 -13.43 -5.51 -9.58
CA MET A 259 -13.33 -6.94 -9.30
C MET A 259 -14.47 -7.79 -9.89
N PHE A 260 -15.41 -7.21 -10.67
CA PHE A 260 -16.52 -7.95 -11.27
C PHE A 260 -16.94 -7.41 -12.65
N ALA A 261 -17.77 -8.17 -13.36
CA ALA A 261 -18.23 -7.81 -14.70
C ALA A 261 -19.29 -6.69 -14.69
N ASP A 262 -19.41 -5.96 -15.80
CA ASP A 262 -20.26 -4.77 -15.95
C ASP A 262 -21.76 -4.96 -15.68
N ASN A 263 -22.25 -6.21 -15.73
CA ASN A 263 -23.64 -6.56 -15.44
C ASN A 263 -23.92 -6.79 -13.95
N LEU A 264 -22.91 -6.70 -13.10
CA LEU A 264 -23.01 -6.88 -11.66
C LEU A 264 -22.83 -5.55 -10.92
N ALA A 265 -23.28 -5.52 -9.68
CA ALA A 265 -23.12 -4.41 -8.76
C ALA A 265 -22.83 -4.91 -7.33
N ALA A 266 -22.18 -4.09 -6.54
CA ALA A 266 -22.00 -4.32 -5.11
C ALA A 266 -23.08 -3.59 -4.32
N GLU A 267 -23.83 -4.31 -3.49
CA GLU A 267 -24.69 -3.76 -2.45
C GLU A 267 -23.94 -3.82 -1.12
N ILE A 268 -23.63 -2.65 -0.54
CA ILE A 268 -22.82 -2.49 0.67
C ILE A 268 -23.71 -1.95 1.78
N GLU A 269 -23.66 -2.60 2.94
CA GLU A 269 -24.37 -2.23 4.16
C GLU A 269 -23.42 -1.32 4.98
N GLU A 270 -23.71 -0.02 5.03
CA GLU A 270 -22.84 0.96 5.68
C GLU A 270 -22.66 0.68 7.18
N ASP A 271 -23.72 0.24 7.86
CA ASP A 271 -23.70 -0.09 9.28
C ASP A 271 -22.78 -1.27 9.65
N LYS A 272 -22.32 -2.02 8.67
CA LYS A 272 -21.36 -3.13 8.81
C LYS A 272 -19.90 -2.71 8.62
N ILE A 273 -19.66 -1.48 8.18
CA ILE A 273 -18.30 -0.98 7.97
C ILE A 273 -17.74 -0.50 9.32
N PRO A 274 -16.55 -0.98 9.74
CA PRO A 274 -15.92 -0.54 10.99
C PRO A 274 -15.26 0.84 10.82
N VAL A 275 -16.06 1.89 10.65
CA VAL A 275 -15.57 3.25 10.39
C VAL A 275 -14.58 3.68 11.46
N LEU A 276 -13.33 3.95 11.05
CA LEU A 276 -12.30 4.38 11.98
C LEU A 276 -12.49 5.85 12.42
N PRO A 277 -12.11 6.19 13.66
CA PRO A 277 -12.28 7.52 14.24
C PRO A 277 -11.75 8.68 13.40
N ILE A 278 -10.70 8.45 12.62
CA ILE A 278 -10.11 9.47 11.75
C ILE A 278 -11.07 9.91 10.63
N PHE A 279 -11.92 9.02 10.12
CA PHE A 279 -12.88 9.37 9.07
C PHE A 279 -14.00 10.25 9.64
N THR A 280 -14.45 10.00 10.87
CA THR A 280 -15.38 10.89 11.58
C THR A 280 -14.77 12.28 11.80
N ALA A 281 -13.48 12.34 12.15
CA ALA A 281 -12.78 13.61 12.27
C ALA A 281 -12.66 14.33 10.92
N LEU A 282 -12.30 13.63 9.83
CA LEU A 282 -12.23 14.21 8.48
C LEU A 282 -13.56 14.76 8.00
N GLU A 283 -14.65 14.03 8.17
CA GLU A 283 -16.00 14.47 7.82
C GLU A 283 -16.37 15.75 8.59
N LYS A 284 -16.16 15.76 9.91
CA LYS A 284 -16.49 16.87 10.79
C LYS A 284 -15.65 18.13 10.52
N TYR A 285 -14.33 18.01 10.53
CA TYR A 285 -13.42 19.15 10.37
C TYR A 285 -13.35 19.64 8.93
N GLY A 286 -13.45 18.73 7.96
CA GLY A 286 -13.47 19.02 6.54
C GLY A 286 -14.81 19.49 6.01
N LYS A 287 -15.89 19.31 6.79
CA LYS A 287 -17.30 19.53 6.36
C LYS A 287 -17.57 18.80 5.04
N ILE A 288 -17.02 17.59 4.91
CA ILE A 288 -17.18 16.75 3.74
C ILE A 288 -18.56 16.10 3.83
N LYS A 289 -19.27 16.01 2.72
CA LYS A 289 -20.55 15.29 2.73
C LYS A 289 -20.30 13.79 2.93
N HIS A 290 -21.22 13.16 3.64
CA HIS A 290 -21.08 11.76 4.00
C HIS A 290 -20.89 10.85 2.78
N GLU A 291 -21.67 11.05 1.73
CA GLU A 291 -21.54 10.27 0.49
C GLU A 291 -20.17 10.44 -0.19
N GLU A 292 -19.60 11.66 -0.14
CA GLU A 292 -18.28 11.96 -0.71
C GLU A 292 -17.15 11.23 0.05
N MET A 293 -17.37 10.85 1.33
CA MET A 293 -16.38 10.08 2.10
C MET A 293 -16.12 8.71 1.46
N PHE A 294 -17.14 8.04 0.95
CA PHE A 294 -17.03 6.73 0.26
C PHE A 294 -16.45 6.83 -1.17
N GLU A 295 -16.47 8.04 -1.75
CA GLU A 295 -15.81 8.31 -3.04
C GLU A 295 -14.33 8.62 -2.90
N ILE A 296 -13.85 8.93 -1.68
CA ILE A 296 -12.47 9.38 -1.45
C ILE A 296 -11.68 8.38 -0.61
N PHE A 297 -12.28 7.83 0.45
CA PHE A 297 -11.60 7.10 1.51
C PHE A 297 -12.03 5.63 1.62
N ASN A 298 -11.22 4.85 2.29
CA ASN A 298 -11.48 3.43 2.58
C ASN A 298 -12.46 3.20 3.75
N MET A 299 -12.83 4.22 4.51
CA MET A 299 -13.79 4.23 5.63
C MET A 299 -13.53 3.17 6.73
N GLY A 300 -12.40 2.49 6.71
CA GLY A 300 -12.05 1.43 7.66
C GLY A 300 -11.88 0.05 7.04
N ILE A 301 -12.15 -0.09 5.73
CA ILE A 301 -11.94 -1.32 4.95
C ILE A 301 -10.92 -1.05 3.84
N GLY A 302 -9.75 -1.66 3.92
CA GLY A 302 -8.71 -1.46 2.92
C GLY A 302 -8.70 -2.48 1.78
N LEU A 303 -9.31 -3.66 2.00
CA LEU A 303 -9.44 -4.70 0.98
C LEU A 303 -10.84 -5.33 1.05
N VAL A 304 -11.44 -5.60 -0.11
CA VAL A 304 -12.74 -6.28 -0.22
C VAL A 304 -12.56 -7.58 -1.01
N LEU A 305 -13.14 -8.66 -0.50
CA LEU A 305 -13.14 -9.97 -1.13
C LEU A 305 -14.58 -10.33 -1.57
N ALA A 306 -14.76 -10.82 -2.78
CA ALA A 306 -16.00 -11.46 -3.22
C ALA A 306 -15.85 -12.98 -3.04
N VAL A 307 -16.75 -13.58 -2.28
CA VAL A 307 -16.64 -14.98 -1.82
C VAL A 307 -17.99 -15.67 -1.98
N SER A 308 -17.99 -16.88 -2.54
CA SER A 308 -19.21 -17.71 -2.62
C SER A 308 -19.76 -17.98 -1.21
N PRO A 309 -21.10 -17.96 -0.99
CA PRO A 309 -21.70 -18.09 0.34
C PRO A 309 -21.26 -19.32 1.12
N ASP A 310 -21.05 -20.45 0.43
CA ASP A 310 -20.59 -21.71 1.02
C ASP A 310 -19.13 -21.72 1.48
N LYS A 311 -18.33 -20.71 1.08
CA LYS A 311 -16.90 -20.60 1.42
C LYS A 311 -16.61 -19.57 2.50
N VAL A 312 -17.58 -18.74 2.91
CA VAL A 312 -17.40 -17.63 3.88
C VAL A 312 -16.79 -18.12 5.19
N ASP A 313 -17.32 -19.20 5.76
CA ASP A 313 -16.79 -19.75 7.03
C ASP A 313 -15.34 -20.21 6.88
N SER A 314 -14.96 -20.78 5.73
CA SER A 314 -13.57 -21.17 5.47
C SER A 314 -12.62 -19.98 5.35
N VAL A 315 -13.08 -18.89 4.74
CA VAL A 315 -12.30 -17.62 4.70
C VAL A 315 -12.11 -17.08 6.11
N CYS A 316 -13.18 -16.98 6.90
CA CYS A 316 -13.12 -16.47 8.27
C CYS A 316 -12.24 -17.32 9.20
N GLN A 317 -12.09 -18.61 8.93
CA GLN A 317 -11.21 -19.50 9.70
C GLN A 317 -9.74 -19.38 9.34
N LEU A 318 -9.41 -18.98 8.10
CA LEU A 318 -8.05 -18.86 7.61
C LEU A 318 -7.43 -17.46 7.84
N VAL A 319 -8.27 -16.46 8.03
CA VAL A 319 -7.81 -15.09 8.35
C VAL A 319 -7.73 -14.94 9.87
N ASP A 320 -6.55 -14.68 10.39
CA ASP A 320 -6.29 -14.56 11.84
C ASP A 320 -6.88 -13.27 12.47
N GLU A 321 -7.69 -12.51 11.72
CA GLU A 321 -8.25 -11.23 12.13
C GLU A 321 -9.74 -11.17 11.85
N GLU A 322 -10.38 -10.11 12.38
CA GLU A 322 -11.80 -9.90 12.16
C GLU A 322 -12.08 -9.61 10.68
N VAL A 323 -13.00 -10.38 10.11
CA VAL A 323 -13.51 -10.26 8.74
C VAL A 323 -14.94 -9.72 8.84
N TYR A 324 -15.21 -8.64 8.15
CA TYR A 324 -16.51 -7.95 8.17
C TYR A 324 -17.34 -8.36 6.97
N THR A 325 -18.53 -8.94 7.20
CA THR A 325 -19.50 -9.12 6.10
C THR A 325 -20.15 -7.77 5.83
N ILE A 326 -19.73 -7.11 4.75
CA ILE A 326 -20.13 -5.75 4.43
C ILE A 326 -21.19 -5.64 3.34
N GLY A 327 -21.64 -6.77 2.76
CA GLY A 327 -22.65 -6.74 1.71
C GLY A 327 -22.60 -7.96 0.79
N ARG A 328 -23.07 -7.79 -0.44
CA ARG A 328 -23.13 -8.86 -1.44
C ARG A 328 -23.09 -8.32 -2.87
N ILE A 329 -22.82 -9.20 -3.82
CA ILE A 329 -22.94 -8.93 -5.25
C ILE A 329 -24.39 -9.13 -5.68
N ILE A 330 -24.91 -8.20 -6.44
CA ILE A 330 -26.28 -8.20 -6.99
C ILE A 330 -26.24 -7.98 -8.51
N ALA A 331 -27.36 -8.25 -9.19
CA ALA A 331 -27.53 -7.80 -10.57
C ALA A 331 -27.52 -6.26 -10.64
N LYS A 332 -26.79 -5.71 -11.60
CA LYS A 332 -26.70 -4.24 -11.76
C LYS A 332 -28.02 -3.69 -12.34
N GLU A 333 -28.54 -2.69 -11.67
CA GLU A 333 -29.61 -1.84 -12.21
C GLU A 333 -28.98 -0.59 -12.83
N ASP A 334 -28.75 0.45 -12.03
CA ASP A 334 -28.19 1.75 -12.49
C ASP A 334 -26.73 1.95 -12.07
N LYS A 335 -26.40 1.67 -10.81
CA LYS A 335 -25.09 1.93 -10.22
C LYS A 335 -24.29 0.63 -10.02
N SER A 336 -22.97 0.74 -10.17
CA SER A 336 -22.06 -0.39 -9.88
C SER A 336 -21.81 -0.60 -8.38
N VAL A 337 -22.03 0.43 -7.55
CA VAL A 337 -21.98 0.34 -6.09
C VAL A 337 -23.20 1.04 -5.51
N VAL A 338 -23.90 0.36 -4.61
CA VAL A 338 -25.05 0.88 -3.86
C VAL A 338 -24.73 0.76 -2.38
N ILE A 339 -24.63 1.88 -1.68
CA ILE A 339 -24.44 1.94 -0.23
C ILE A 339 -25.80 2.16 0.41
N LYS A 340 -26.15 1.31 1.40
CA LYS A 340 -27.43 1.33 2.11
C LYS A 340 -27.24 1.54 3.60
#